data_3472c1590ce30415e4a72182c652eb80
#
_entry.id   3472c1590ce30415e4a72182c652eb80
#
_cell.length_a   1.000
_cell.length_b   1.000
_cell.length_c   1.000
_cell.angle_alpha   90.00
_cell.angle_beta   90.00
_cell.angle_gamma   90.00
#
_symmetry.space_group_name_H-M   'P 1'
#
loop_
_entity.id
_entity.type
_entity.pdbx_description
1 polymer ?
#
loop_
_entity_poly.entity_id
_entity_poly.type
_entity_poly.pdbx_seq_one_letter_code
_entity_poly.pdbx_strand_id
1 'polypeptide(L)'
;MAYARSYDPESVGLRVLSGRPLRWRHRLAGIVVVASDIDADAGVAAIWLARRAGWPIAVNGVCQFERVGNSWQCVSGGGTGEKLPLAGRPSASRSGPASMMTHVSSGAGRSRADREALGLQQDPAKMGWVAYETFRVAAEVAHLQVGARRIKVPQHGYVIVAWKAPPSYVSPPRPPIAAVSDDGLRLTELGPNDHLDSLTWASLQGD
;
A
#
# COMPACT_ATOMS: atom_id res chain seq x y z
N MET A 1 -0.74 21.38 -23.73
CA MET A 1 0.19 20.32 -23.28
C MET A 1 1.06 20.65 -22.05
N ALA A 2 0.76 21.69 -21.26
CA ALA A 2 1.59 22.14 -20.13
C ALA A 2 1.28 21.46 -18.78
N TYR A 3 0.21 20.69 -18.65
CA TYR A 3 -0.24 20.11 -17.37
C TYR A 3 0.43 18.77 -16.97
N ALA A 4 1.15 18.12 -17.89
CA ALA A 4 1.79 16.84 -17.63
C ALA A 4 3.05 16.94 -16.74
N ARG A 5 3.63 18.14 -16.59
CA ARG A 5 4.90 18.36 -15.84
C ARG A 5 4.73 18.58 -14.32
N SER A 6 3.52 18.59 -13.78
CA SER A 6 3.31 18.95 -12.36
C SER A 6 3.02 17.76 -11.43
N TYR A 7 2.97 16.54 -11.96
CA TYR A 7 2.75 15.35 -11.12
C TYR A 7 4.07 14.67 -10.82
N ASP A 8 4.59 14.97 -9.66
CA ASP A 8 5.72 14.25 -9.04
C ASP A 8 5.17 13.49 -7.83
N PRO A 9 4.93 12.17 -7.97
CA PRO A 9 4.35 11.36 -6.92
C PRO A 9 5.25 11.28 -5.68
N GLU A 10 6.57 11.34 -5.85
CA GLU A 10 7.51 11.34 -4.74
C GLU A 10 7.34 12.59 -3.87
N SER A 11 7.30 13.78 -4.47
CA SER A 11 7.13 15.02 -3.72
C SER A 11 5.76 15.08 -3.02
N VAL A 12 4.72 14.46 -3.61
CA VAL A 12 3.41 14.34 -2.97
C VAL A 12 3.49 13.41 -1.76
N GLY A 13 4.12 12.25 -1.91
CA GLY A 13 4.31 11.28 -0.83
C GLY A 13 5.12 11.85 0.34
N LEU A 14 6.25 12.47 0.08
CA LEU A 14 7.08 13.12 1.11
C LEU A 14 6.29 14.20 1.87
N ARG A 15 5.39 14.89 1.19
CA ARG A 15 4.53 15.88 1.81
C ARG A 15 3.50 15.25 2.76
N VAL A 16 2.90 14.13 2.35
CA VAL A 16 1.97 13.34 3.17
C VAL A 16 2.69 12.82 4.42
N LEU A 17 3.88 12.23 4.26
CA LEU A 17 4.69 11.73 5.37
C LEU A 17 5.12 12.79 6.37
N SER A 18 5.28 14.04 5.92
CA SER A 18 5.56 15.18 6.81
C SER A 18 4.31 15.81 7.44
N GLY A 19 3.14 15.19 7.32
CA GLY A 19 1.87 15.70 7.85
C GLY A 19 1.36 16.99 7.17
N ARG A 20 1.94 17.37 6.02
CA ARG A 20 1.59 18.60 5.32
C ARG A 20 0.44 18.36 4.33
N PRO A 21 -0.53 19.27 4.23
CA PRO A 21 -1.62 19.15 3.28
C PRO A 21 -1.09 19.20 1.84
N LEU A 22 -1.80 18.55 0.91
CA LEU A 22 -1.47 18.64 -0.51
C LEU A 22 -1.47 20.11 -0.97
N ARG A 23 -0.49 20.49 -1.79
CA ARG A 23 -0.43 21.83 -2.40
C ARG A 23 -1.68 22.04 -3.28
N TRP A 24 -2.15 23.29 -3.37
CA TRP A 24 -3.32 23.65 -4.20
C TRP A 24 -3.20 23.15 -5.65
N ARG A 25 -2.01 23.20 -6.25
CA ARG A 25 -1.73 22.68 -7.60
C ARG A 25 -2.01 21.17 -7.73
N HIS A 26 -1.72 20.37 -6.70
CA HIS A 26 -2.00 18.92 -6.71
C HIS A 26 -3.50 18.67 -6.63
N ARG A 27 -4.22 19.45 -5.82
CA ARG A 27 -5.69 19.39 -5.72
C ARG A 27 -6.36 19.79 -7.03
N LEU A 28 -5.87 20.87 -7.68
CA LEU A 28 -6.35 21.29 -9.00
C LEU A 28 -6.06 20.24 -10.07
N ALA A 29 -4.94 19.52 -9.98
CA ALA A 29 -4.63 18.39 -10.84
C ALA A 29 -5.46 17.12 -10.52
N GLY A 30 -6.39 17.19 -9.57
CA GLY A 30 -7.27 16.09 -9.20
C GLY A 30 -6.58 14.97 -8.39
N ILE A 31 -5.37 15.21 -7.89
CA ILE A 31 -4.64 14.22 -7.09
C ILE A 31 -5.30 14.05 -5.74
N VAL A 32 -5.51 12.80 -5.35
CA VAL A 32 -6.02 12.40 -4.04
C VAL A 32 -5.10 11.35 -3.43
N VAL A 33 -4.95 11.38 -2.12
CA VAL A 33 -4.36 10.28 -1.35
C VAL A 33 -5.47 9.29 -1.11
N VAL A 34 -5.33 8.10 -1.67
CA VAL A 34 -6.30 7.00 -1.49
C VAL A 34 -6.09 6.38 -0.12
N ALA A 35 -4.86 6.00 0.19
CA ALA A 35 -4.48 5.41 1.46
C ALA A 35 -3.00 5.69 1.74
N SER A 36 -2.63 5.59 3.01
CA SER A 36 -1.24 5.62 3.45
C SER A 36 -1.06 4.74 4.66
N ASP A 37 0.10 4.11 4.77
CA ASP A 37 0.53 3.37 5.95
C ASP A 37 1.98 3.71 6.28
N ILE A 38 2.27 3.84 7.55
CA ILE A 38 3.59 4.14 8.09
C ILE A 38 3.90 3.13 9.18
N ASP A 39 4.91 2.32 8.96
CA ASP A 39 5.54 1.51 9.98
C ASP A 39 6.70 2.31 10.58
N ALA A 40 6.41 3.02 11.66
CA ALA A 40 7.37 3.92 12.29
C ALA A 40 8.56 3.16 12.89
N ASP A 41 8.32 1.97 13.43
CA ASP A 41 9.35 1.12 14.06
C ASP A 41 10.29 0.54 13.01
N ALA A 42 9.74 0.06 11.90
CA ALA A 42 10.53 -0.42 10.78
C ALA A 42 11.12 0.70 9.90
N GLY A 43 10.66 1.95 10.09
CA GLY A 43 11.08 3.09 9.29
C GLY A 43 10.67 3.01 7.82
N VAL A 44 9.53 2.44 7.51
CA VAL A 44 9.02 2.33 6.13
C VAL A 44 7.61 2.89 6.01
N ALA A 45 7.25 3.30 4.79
CA ALA A 45 5.91 3.80 4.49
C ALA A 45 5.54 3.53 3.03
N ALA A 46 4.23 3.49 2.78
CA ALA A 46 3.68 3.47 1.44
C ALA A 46 2.51 4.44 1.32
N ILE A 47 2.46 5.18 0.21
CA ILE A 47 1.43 6.17 -0.10
C ILE A 47 0.78 5.79 -1.42
N TRP A 48 -0.51 5.55 -1.39
CA TRP A 48 -1.30 5.26 -2.58
C TRP A 48 -1.99 6.52 -3.08
N LEU A 49 -1.66 6.89 -4.31
CA LEU A 49 -2.14 8.09 -4.96
C LEU A 49 -3.03 7.74 -6.15
N ALA A 50 -4.10 8.49 -6.33
CA ALA A 50 -4.94 8.37 -7.51
C ALA A 50 -5.34 9.75 -8.03
N ARG A 51 -5.80 9.80 -9.27
CA ARG A 51 -6.46 10.97 -9.84
C ARG A 51 -7.97 10.77 -9.77
N ARG A 52 -8.72 11.80 -9.38
CA ARG A 52 -10.19 11.75 -9.29
C ARG A 52 -10.82 11.31 -10.61
N ALA A 53 -11.95 10.60 -10.51
CA ALA A 53 -12.75 10.24 -11.67
C ALA A 53 -13.15 11.49 -12.48
N GLY A 54 -13.20 11.35 -13.80
CA GLY A 54 -13.51 12.46 -14.71
C GLY A 54 -12.29 13.19 -15.27
N TRP A 55 -11.08 12.97 -14.74
CA TRP A 55 -9.86 13.52 -15.32
C TRP A 55 -9.38 12.70 -16.52
N PRO A 56 -8.80 13.35 -17.55
CA PRO A 56 -8.49 12.69 -18.83
C PRO A 56 -7.41 11.62 -18.71
N ILE A 57 -6.50 11.74 -17.72
CA ILE A 57 -5.43 10.76 -17.47
C ILE A 57 -5.68 10.12 -16.12
N ALA A 58 -5.95 8.82 -16.13
CA ALA A 58 -5.98 8.05 -14.89
C ALA A 58 -4.57 7.93 -14.32
N VAL A 59 -4.46 8.17 -13.02
CA VAL A 59 -3.25 7.91 -12.24
C VAL A 59 -3.68 7.09 -11.06
N ASN A 60 -3.07 5.92 -10.91
CA ASN A 60 -3.25 5.02 -9.79
C ASN A 60 -1.88 4.42 -9.51
N GLY A 61 -1.24 4.85 -8.45
CA GLY A 61 0.12 4.41 -8.16
C GLY A 61 0.48 4.50 -6.70
N VAL A 62 1.47 3.71 -6.33
CA VAL A 62 2.03 3.66 -4.98
C VAL A 62 3.47 4.15 -5.01
N CYS A 63 3.81 4.99 -4.05
CA CYS A 63 5.19 5.34 -3.73
C CYS A 63 5.58 4.69 -2.40
N GLN A 64 6.72 4.02 -2.39
CA GLN A 64 7.33 3.38 -1.23
C GLN A 64 8.44 4.26 -0.70
N PHE A 65 8.52 4.39 0.60
CA PHE A 65 9.50 5.22 1.27
C PHE A 65 10.18 4.44 2.40
N GLU A 66 11.44 4.78 2.62
CA GLU A 66 12.22 4.30 3.75
C GLU A 66 12.87 5.48 4.46
N ARG A 67 12.97 5.40 5.77
CA ARG A 67 13.68 6.37 6.58
C ARG A 67 15.17 6.04 6.55
N VAL A 68 15.95 6.95 5.99
CA VAL A 68 17.42 6.87 5.97
C VAL A 68 17.93 8.05 6.81
N GLY A 69 18.52 7.74 7.96
CA GLY A 69 18.81 8.76 8.97
C GLY A 69 17.52 9.46 9.43
N ASN A 70 17.47 10.77 9.31
CA ASN A 70 16.35 11.60 9.71
C ASN A 70 15.39 11.97 8.57
N SER A 71 15.58 11.41 7.37
CA SER A 71 14.78 11.79 6.20
C SER A 71 14.10 10.59 5.55
N TRP A 72 12.92 10.83 4.97
CA TRP A 72 12.24 9.87 4.13
C TRP A 72 12.83 9.95 2.71
N GLN A 73 13.14 8.80 2.14
CA GLN A 73 13.62 8.66 0.76
C GLN A 73 12.68 7.72 0.00
N CYS A 74 12.38 8.06 -1.25
CA CYS A 74 11.61 7.17 -2.12
C CYS A 74 12.48 5.98 -2.52
N VAL A 75 11.98 4.78 -2.27
CA VAL A 75 12.66 3.51 -2.61
C VAL A 75 12.23 3.06 -4.00
N SER A 76 10.95 3.10 -4.25
CA SER A 76 10.32 2.65 -5.48
C SER A 76 8.98 3.35 -5.67
N GLY A 77 8.51 3.38 -6.89
CA GLY A 77 7.17 3.84 -7.22
C GLY A 77 6.70 3.17 -8.51
N GLY A 78 5.43 2.86 -8.55
CA GLY A 78 4.79 2.26 -9.72
C GLY A 78 3.31 2.53 -9.72
N GLY A 79 2.67 2.31 -10.85
CA GLY A 79 1.23 2.50 -10.94
C GLY A 79 0.67 2.00 -12.26
N THR A 80 -0.65 1.85 -12.27
CA THR A 80 -1.45 1.52 -13.45
C THR A 80 -2.25 2.74 -13.90
N GLY A 81 -2.70 2.72 -15.15
CA GLY A 81 -3.65 3.70 -15.68
C GLY A 81 -5.09 3.45 -15.23
N GLU A 82 -5.36 2.46 -14.40
CA GLU A 82 -6.70 2.08 -14.00
C GLU A 82 -7.36 3.10 -13.08
N LYS A 83 -8.66 3.31 -13.27
CA LYS A 83 -9.48 4.16 -12.40
C LYS A 83 -9.93 3.37 -11.18
N LEU A 84 -9.76 3.95 -9.99
CA LEU A 84 -10.31 3.37 -8.75
C LEU A 84 -11.73 3.88 -8.53
N PRO A 85 -12.73 3.00 -8.40
CA PRO A 85 -14.06 3.39 -7.98
C PRO A 85 -14.05 3.70 -6.46
N LEU A 86 -13.88 4.99 -6.13
CA LEU A 86 -13.85 5.45 -4.73
C LEU A 86 -15.26 5.55 -4.09
N ALA A 87 -16.29 5.02 -4.75
CA ALA A 87 -17.64 4.91 -4.19
C ALA A 87 -17.74 3.67 -3.31
N GLY A 88 -18.32 3.79 -2.15
CA GLY A 88 -18.70 2.76 -1.20
C GLY A 88 -17.87 1.46 -1.10
N ARG A 89 -17.96 0.77 -0.01
CA ARG A 89 -17.31 -0.55 0.18
C ARG A 89 -18.25 -1.67 -0.26
N PRO A 90 -17.74 -2.75 -0.88
CA PRO A 90 -18.53 -3.94 -1.08
C PRO A 90 -18.86 -4.57 0.28
N SER A 91 -20.01 -5.21 0.40
CA SER A 91 -20.25 -6.16 1.48
C SER A 91 -19.53 -7.47 1.18
N ALA A 92 -19.11 -8.18 2.23
CA ALA A 92 -18.52 -9.49 2.07
C ALA A 92 -19.57 -10.46 1.52
N SER A 93 -19.28 -11.08 0.37
CA SER A 93 -20.19 -12.05 -0.24
C SER A 93 -20.14 -13.42 0.44
N ARG A 94 -19.01 -13.74 1.08
CA ARG A 94 -18.73 -15.02 1.77
C ARG A 94 -17.83 -14.78 2.97
N SER A 95 -17.74 -15.74 3.88
CA SER A 95 -16.73 -15.75 4.94
C SER A 95 -15.36 -16.11 4.36
N GLY A 96 -14.31 -15.48 4.88
CA GLY A 96 -12.94 -15.79 4.52
C GLY A 96 -12.13 -14.60 3.98
N PRO A 97 -10.79 -14.74 3.87
CA PRO A 97 -9.89 -13.64 3.56
C PRO A 97 -10.20 -12.94 2.24
N ALA A 98 -10.42 -13.69 1.17
CA ALA A 98 -10.67 -13.14 -0.17
C ALA A 98 -11.95 -12.30 -0.24
N SER A 99 -12.96 -12.61 0.57
CA SER A 99 -14.21 -11.87 0.65
C SER A 99 -14.08 -10.60 1.48
N MET A 100 -13.26 -10.64 2.52
CA MET A 100 -13.06 -9.52 3.46
C MET A 100 -11.99 -8.54 2.97
N MET A 101 -10.95 -9.04 2.29
CA MET A 101 -9.80 -8.27 1.82
C MET A 101 -9.41 -8.71 0.41
N THR A 102 -9.98 -8.07 -0.61
CA THR A 102 -9.60 -8.36 -2.01
C THR A 102 -8.28 -7.68 -2.32
N HIS A 103 -7.28 -8.44 -2.73
CA HIS A 103 -6.00 -7.92 -3.21
C HIS A 103 -6.20 -7.06 -4.45
N VAL A 104 -5.52 -5.92 -4.51
CA VAL A 104 -5.54 -4.99 -5.65
C VAL A 104 -4.19 -4.96 -6.34
N SER A 105 -3.13 -4.72 -5.59
CA SER A 105 -1.76 -4.72 -6.10
C SER A 105 -0.75 -4.89 -4.98
N SER A 106 0.45 -5.30 -5.35
CA SER A 106 1.59 -5.37 -4.45
C SER A 106 2.86 -4.90 -5.15
N GLY A 107 3.87 -4.59 -4.36
CA GLY A 107 5.19 -4.25 -4.89
C GLY A 107 6.23 -4.19 -3.80
N ALA A 108 7.49 -4.29 -4.22
CA ALA A 108 8.62 -4.20 -3.33
C ALA A 108 9.81 -3.50 -4.01
N GLY A 109 10.59 -2.78 -3.21
CA GLY A 109 11.85 -2.18 -3.60
C GLY A 109 12.95 -2.58 -2.62
N ARG A 110 14.21 -2.61 -3.08
CA ARG A 110 15.34 -2.90 -2.20
C ARG A 110 15.58 -1.75 -1.24
N SER A 111 15.85 -2.08 0.03
CA SER A 111 16.15 -1.12 1.09
C SER A 111 17.32 -0.19 0.71
N ARG A 112 17.11 1.11 0.80
CA ARG A 112 18.16 2.12 0.61
C ARG A 112 19.05 2.24 1.83
N ALA A 113 18.49 2.10 3.03
CA ALA A 113 19.26 2.11 4.27
C ALA A 113 20.27 0.96 4.30
N ASP A 114 19.85 -0.25 3.89
CA ASP A 114 20.75 -1.39 3.78
C ASP A 114 21.82 -1.16 2.71
N ARG A 115 21.45 -0.53 1.57
CA ARG A 115 22.39 -0.16 0.51
C ARG A 115 23.47 0.79 1.01
N GLU A 116 23.09 1.80 1.77
CA GLU A 116 24.05 2.76 2.35
C GLU A 116 24.94 2.08 3.38
N ALA A 117 24.39 1.17 4.22
CA ALA A 117 25.15 0.44 5.21
C ALA A 117 26.15 -0.56 4.60
N LEU A 118 25.84 -1.19 3.46
CA LEU A 118 26.70 -2.14 2.76
C LEU A 118 27.80 -1.46 1.93
N GLY A 119 27.72 -0.15 1.68
CA GLY A 119 28.68 0.60 0.88
C GLY A 119 28.62 0.28 -0.62
N LEU A 120 29.75 0.55 -1.32
CA LEU A 120 29.82 0.44 -2.79
C LEU A 120 29.77 -0.99 -3.34
N GLN A 121 30.06 -2.00 -2.53
CA GLN A 121 29.94 -3.42 -2.92
C GLN A 121 28.54 -3.93 -2.58
N GLN A 122 27.58 -3.54 -3.37
CA GLN A 122 26.18 -3.86 -3.15
C GLN A 122 25.88 -5.30 -3.60
N ASP A 123 25.75 -6.20 -2.66
CA ASP A 123 25.15 -7.52 -2.90
C ASP A 123 23.63 -7.41 -2.67
N PRO A 124 22.80 -7.46 -3.72
CA PRO A 124 21.34 -7.36 -3.58
C PRO A 124 20.77 -8.42 -2.65
N ALA A 125 21.43 -9.56 -2.51
CA ALA A 125 21.01 -10.64 -1.63
C ALA A 125 21.07 -10.26 -0.14
N LYS A 126 21.89 -9.29 0.22
CA LYS A 126 22.04 -8.82 1.60
C LYS A 126 21.15 -7.64 1.95
N MET A 127 20.47 -7.06 0.96
CA MET A 127 19.56 -5.95 1.17
C MET A 127 18.14 -6.45 1.43
N GLY A 128 17.51 -5.97 2.49
CA GLY A 128 16.12 -6.18 2.77
C GLY A 128 15.20 -5.52 1.74
N TRP A 129 13.90 -5.68 1.96
CA TRP A 129 12.87 -5.15 1.11
C TRP A 129 12.02 -4.13 1.86
N VAL A 130 11.64 -3.07 1.16
CA VAL A 130 10.50 -2.24 1.52
C VAL A 130 9.35 -2.69 0.64
N ALA A 131 8.31 -3.21 1.24
CA ALA A 131 7.20 -3.82 0.51
C ALA A 131 5.87 -3.19 0.87
N TYR A 132 4.90 -3.35 -0.01
CA TYR A 132 3.51 -2.97 0.25
C TYR A 132 2.54 -3.94 -0.41
N GLU A 133 1.34 -3.95 0.12
CA GLU A 133 0.18 -4.58 -0.47
C GLU A 133 -1.03 -3.68 -0.33
N THR A 134 -1.87 -3.62 -1.36
CA THR A 134 -3.09 -2.83 -1.37
C THR A 134 -4.31 -3.72 -1.44
N PHE A 135 -5.33 -3.34 -0.69
CA PHE A 135 -6.57 -4.10 -0.59
C PHE A 135 -7.79 -3.24 -0.85
N ARG A 136 -8.84 -3.86 -1.37
CA ARG A 136 -10.20 -3.35 -1.25
C ARG A 136 -10.91 -4.15 -0.16
N VAL A 137 -11.28 -3.50 0.92
CA VAL A 137 -11.74 -4.11 2.16
C VAL A 137 -13.26 -3.99 2.26
N ALA A 138 -13.92 -5.07 2.66
CA ALA A 138 -15.37 -5.15 2.80
C ALA A 138 -15.93 -4.22 3.90
N ALA A 139 -17.24 -3.96 3.84
CA ALA A 139 -17.92 -3.00 4.73
C ALA A 139 -17.90 -3.45 6.20
N GLU A 140 -17.86 -4.75 6.44
CA GLU A 140 -17.85 -5.38 7.76
C GLU A 140 -16.54 -5.19 8.51
N VAL A 141 -15.45 -4.82 7.81
CA VAL A 141 -14.13 -4.64 8.40
C VAL A 141 -13.96 -3.18 8.82
N ALA A 142 -13.76 -2.93 10.10
CA ALA A 142 -13.49 -1.59 10.61
C ALA A 142 -12.02 -1.18 10.49
N HIS A 143 -11.10 -2.14 10.71
CA HIS A 143 -9.67 -1.90 10.60
C HIS A 143 -8.90 -3.18 10.24
N LEU A 144 -7.69 -2.99 9.74
CA LEU A 144 -6.70 -4.07 9.62
C LEU A 144 -5.73 -3.99 10.80
N GLN A 145 -5.42 -5.15 11.38
CA GLN A 145 -4.41 -5.30 12.42
C GLN A 145 -3.15 -5.92 11.78
N VAL A 146 -2.01 -5.25 11.92
CA VAL A 146 -0.72 -5.70 11.39
C VAL A 146 0.32 -5.61 12.51
N GLY A 147 0.58 -6.73 13.18
CA GLY A 147 1.35 -6.70 14.42
C GLY A 147 0.68 -5.80 15.47
N ALA A 148 1.40 -4.81 15.99
CA ALA A 148 0.85 -3.82 16.93
C ALA A 148 0.09 -2.68 16.23
N ARG A 149 0.20 -2.52 14.91
CA ARG A 149 -0.42 -1.42 14.17
C ARG A 149 -1.89 -1.69 13.85
N ARG A 150 -2.69 -0.65 13.99
CA ARG A 150 -4.10 -0.64 13.62
C ARG A 150 -4.33 0.35 12.48
N ILE A 151 -4.71 -0.17 11.30
CA ILE A 151 -4.96 0.63 10.10
C ILE A 151 -6.47 0.75 9.91
N LYS A 152 -7.01 1.96 10.12
CA LYS A 152 -8.44 2.22 9.94
C LYS A 152 -8.83 2.11 8.47
N VAL A 153 -9.92 1.40 8.19
CA VAL A 153 -10.47 1.28 6.84
C VAL A 153 -11.30 2.53 6.50
N PRO A 154 -10.96 3.28 5.44
CA PRO A 154 -11.74 4.44 5.02
C PRO A 154 -13.05 4.03 4.35
N GLN A 155 -13.97 4.99 4.17
CA GLN A 155 -15.31 4.73 3.58
C GLN A 155 -15.28 4.08 2.20
N HIS A 156 -14.27 4.36 1.38
CA HIS A 156 -14.11 3.74 0.06
C HIS A 156 -13.49 2.34 0.10
N GLY A 157 -13.02 1.87 1.26
CA GLY A 157 -12.50 0.52 1.48
C GLY A 157 -11.09 0.24 0.94
N TYR A 158 -10.45 1.17 0.27
CA TYR A 158 -9.06 0.97 -0.19
C TYR A 158 -8.07 1.24 0.93
N VAL A 159 -7.23 0.25 1.20
CA VAL A 159 -6.21 0.28 2.26
C VAL A 159 -4.87 -0.15 1.68
N ILE A 160 -3.80 0.36 2.22
CA ILE A 160 -2.44 -0.05 1.93
C ILE A 160 -1.77 -0.49 3.23
N VAL A 161 -0.95 -1.53 3.14
CA VAL A 161 -0.10 -2.02 4.23
C VAL A 161 1.34 -1.98 3.75
N ALA A 162 2.22 -1.35 4.52
CA ALA A 162 3.65 -1.29 4.26
C ALA A 162 4.42 -2.08 5.31
N TRP A 163 5.52 -2.72 4.92
CA TRP A 163 6.42 -3.40 5.85
C TRP A 163 7.85 -3.48 5.32
N LYS A 164 8.79 -3.70 6.24
CA LYS A 164 10.16 -4.07 5.91
C LYS A 164 10.32 -5.58 6.06
N ALA A 165 10.91 -6.23 5.05
CA ALA A 165 11.19 -7.64 5.07
C ALA A 165 12.70 -7.90 4.98
N PRO A 166 13.19 -9.01 5.56
CA PRO A 166 14.59 -9.38 5.54
C PRO A 166 15.09 -9.63 4.11
N PRO A 167 16.41 -9.68 3.90
CA PRO A 167 17.00 -10.07 2.64
C PRO A 167 16.47 -11.42 2.15
N SER A 168 16.05 -11.46 0.89
CA SER A 168 15.53 -12.66 0.24
C SER A 168 15.69 -12.51 -1.27
N TYR A 169 15.93 -13.61 -1.99
CA TYR A 169 15.95 -13.64 -3.45
C TYR A 169 14.56 -13.70 -4.07
N VAL A 170 13.57 -14.12 -3.29
CA VAL A 170 12.18 -14.31 -3.71
C VAL A 170 11.33 -13.13 -3.20
N SER A 171 10.05 -13.25 -3.25
CA SER A 171 9.12 -12.23 -2.71
C SER A 171 9.33 -12.01 -1.21
N PRO A 172 9.25 -10.76 -0.73
CA PRO A 172 9.31 -10.46 0.68
C PRO A 172 8.13 -11.12 1.42
N PRO A 173 8.37 -11.86 2.53
CA PRO A 173 7.28 -12.43 3.31
C PRO A 173 6.41 -11.30 3.86
N ARG A 174 5.09 -11.46 3.74
CA ARG A 174 4.13 -10.52 4.29
C ARG A 174 3.97 -10.74 5.80
N PRO A 175 3.82 -9.67 6.63
CA PRO A 175 3.37 -9.84 7.99
C PRO A 175 1.93 -10.39 8.01
N PRO A 176 1.52 -11.10 9.06
CA PRO A 176 0.11 -11.46 9.23
C PRO A 176 -0.77 -10.21 9.27
N ILE A 177 -1.87 -10.22 8.49
CA ILE A 177 -2.83 -9.12 8.39
C ILE A 177 -4.20 -9.65 8.79
N ALA A 178 -4.72 -9.21 9.92
CA ALA A 178 -6.05 -9.57 10.38
C ALA A 178 -7.08 -8.48 10.03
N ALA A 179 -8.23 -8.89 9.50
CA ALA A 179 -9.40 -8.04 9.35
C ALA A 179 -10.25 -8.11 10.62
N VAL A 180 -10.56 -6.94 11.18
CA VAL A 180 -11.26 -6.82 12.46
C VAL A 180 -12.50 -5.94 12.29
N SER A 181 -13.63 -6.38 12.83
CA SER A 181 -14.91 -5.64 12.85
C SER A 181 -14.87 -4.47 13.84
N ASP A 182 -15.97 -3.72 13.88
CA ASP A 182 -16.09 -2.56 14.76
C ASP A 182 -16.20 -2.95 16.25
N ASP A 183 -16.81 -4.10 16.53
CA ASP A 183 -16.88 -4.70 17.88
C ASP A 183 -15.61 -5.44 18.31
N GLY A 184 -14.57 -5.42 17.47
CA GLY A 184 -13.26 -6.00 17.77
C GLY A 184 -13.13 -7.50 17.44
N LEU A 185 -14.13 -8.10 16.79
CA LEU A 185 -14.07 -9.50 16.36
C LEU A 185 -13.10 -9.64 15.18
N ARG A 186 -12.17 -10.59 15.26
CA ARG A 186 -11.32 -10.98 14.16
C ARG A 186 -12.13 -11.78 13.14
N LEU A 187 -12.38 -11.19 11.99
CA LEU A 187 -13.19 -11.79 10.92
C LEU A 187 -12.38 -12.78 10.07
N THR A 188 -11.14 -12.43 9.77
CA THR A 188 -10.23 -13.27 8.97
C THR A 188 -8.80 -12.81 9.13
N GLU A 189 -7.85 -13.61 8.62
CA GLU A 189 -6.43 -13.27 8.58
C GLU A 189 -5.79 -13.78 7.30
N LEU A 190 -4.86 -12.98 6.77
CA LEU A 190 -3.91 -13.35 5.74
C LEU A 190 -2.57 -13.65 6.39
N GLY A 191 -2.07 -14.85 6.20
CA GLY A 191 -0.76 -15.28 6.66
C GLY A 191 0.38 -14.84 5.71
N PRO A 192 1.64 -15.12 6.10
CA PRO A 192 2.82 -14.69 5.34
C PRO A 192 2.91 -15.29 3.92
N ASN A 193 2.33 -16.45 3.72
CA ASN A 193 2.40 -17.22 2.47
C ASN A 193 1.07 -17.29 1.73
N ASP A 194 0.05 -16.61 2.21
CA ASP A 194 -1.25 -16.57 1.54
C ASP A 194 -1.16 -15.67 0.31
N HIS A 195 -0.82 -16.26 -0.82
CA HIS A 195 -0.75 -15.60 -2.12
C HIS A 195 -2.16 -15.52 -2.71
N LEU A 196 -2.93 -14.56 -2.24
CA LEU A 196 -4.30 -14.37 -2.68
C LEU A 196 -4.38 -13.33 -3.78
N ASP A 197 -4.12 -13.73 -5.02
CA ASP A 197 -4.84 -13.09 -6.10
C ASP A 197 -6.28 -13.61 -6.13
N SER A 198 -7.20 -12.76 -6.56
CA SER A 198 -8.64 -13.09 -6.61
C SER A 198 -8.97 -14.27 -7.54
N LEU A 199 -8.10 -14.58 -8.50
CA LEU A 199 -8.25 -15.69 -9.45
C LEU A 199 -7.79 -17.02 -8.83
N THR A 200 -6.68 -17.00 -8.10
CA THR A 200 -6.19 -18.18 -7.38
C THR A 200 -7.19 -18.60 -6.30
N TRP A 201 -7.83 -17.66 -5.61
CA TRP A 201 -8.86 -17.97 -4.62
C TRP A 201 -10.14 -18.49 -5.25
N ALA A 202 -10.61 -17.92 -6.33
CA ALA A 202 -11.78 -18.44 -7.04
C ALA A 202 -11.53 -19.90 -7.49
N SER A 203 -10.32 -20.21 -7.97
CA SER A 203 -9.96 -21.57 -8.37
C SER A 203 -9.83 -22.56 -7.21
N LEU A 204 -9.44 -22.09 -6.01
CA LEU A 204 -9.31 -22.94 -4.81
C LEU A 204 -10.63 -23.16 -4.08
N GLN A 205 -11.60 -22.26 -4.23
CA GLN A 205 -12.92 -22.41 -3.58
C GLN A 205 -13.91 -23.25 -4.38
N GLY A 206 -13.52 -23.71 -5.58
CA GLY A 206 -14.29 -24.62 -6.44
C GLY A 206 -15.74 -24.12 -6.64
N ASP A 207 -16.06 -23.67 -7.81
CA ASP A 207 -17.47 -23.55 -8.22
C ASP A 207 -18.14 -24.92 -8.26
#